data_4700e165f0a297873808254843e43a34
#
_entry.id   4700e165f0a297873808254843e43a34
#
_cell.length_a   1.000
_cell.length_b   1.000
_cell.length_c   1.000
_cell.angle_alpha   90.00
_cell.angle_beta   90.00
_cell.angle_gamma   90.00
#
_symmetry.space_group_name_H-M   'P 1'
#
loop_
_entity.id
_entity.type
_entity.pdbx_description
1 polymer ?
#
loop_
_entity_poly.entity_id
_entity_poly.type
_entity_poly.pdbx_seq_one_letter_code
_entity_poly.pdbx_strand_id
1 'polypeptide(L)'
;MPIHYPDILDQGTKPRTFSYGDKDVMLYALGVGLGADPMNETELAFVYEKNLKVVPTAATVLAGRGAAEPLPTKPGHRPSMPNYLMLVHGEQKVELHRPLPPQGTFTTESRTIGAFDKGKDKGAVLVSETIWRDEAGEKVATLTGSSFCRADGGFGGPSEGAPEPHPVPERKPDKSVDITTREDQALLYRLNGDRNPLHSDPESARKSGFPRPILHGLCTYGITCRAVMQEVVDWDADRIASHQVRFSAPVFPGDTVTVDLWIDGPVISFEARVKERGVTVIKNGKTVLRS
;
A
#
# COMPACT_ATOMS: atom_id res chain seq x y z
N MET A 1 -18.08 17.54 3.44
CA MET A 1 -19.50 17.10 3.41
C MET A 1 -19.55 15.75 4.12
N PRO A 2 -20.59 15.42 4.87
CA PRO A 2 -20.65 14.17 5.60
C PRO A 2 -20.73 12.97 4.64
N ILE A 3 -20.42 11.78 5.18
CA ILE A 3 -20.67 10.52 4.48
C ILE A 3 -22.19 10.29 4.39
N HIS A 4 -22.68 9.95 3.23
CA HIS A 4 -24.09 9.59 2.98
C HIS A 4 -24.17 8.10 2.64
N TYR A 5 -24.79 7.31 3.51
CA TYR A 5 -24.99 5.88 3.30
C TYR A 5 -26.43 5.60 2.86
N PRO A 6 -26.69 4.71 1.88
CA PRO A 6 -25.70 3.89 1.15
C PRO A 6 -25.05 4.57 -0.07
N ASP A 7 -25.36 5.84 -0.36
CA ASP A 7 -24.99 6.56 -1.58
C ASP A 7 -23.48 6.51 -1.87
N ILE A 8 -22.65 6.49 -0.80
CA ILE A 8 -21.18 6.42 -0.91
C ILE A 8 -20.70 5.15 -1.64
N LEU A 9 -21.45 4.05 -1.59
CA LEU A 9 -21.09 2.80 -2.27
C LEU A 9 -21.19 2.88 -3.80
N ASP A 10 -21.86 3.92 -4.31
CA ASP A 10 -21.91 4.21 -5.74
C ASP A 10 -20.75 5.09 -6.21
N GLN A 11 -19.93 5.58 -5.29
CA GLN A 11 -18.78 6.41 -5.64
C GLN A 11 -17.65 5.56 -6.22
N GLY A 12 -17.03 6.11 -7.25
CA GLY A 12 -15.92 5.48 -7.94
C GLY A 12 -15.38 6.39 -9.04
N THR A 13 -14.55 5.84 -9.88
CA THR A 13 -13.95 6.54 -11.01
C THR A 13 -14.36 5.88 -12.33
N LYS A 14 -14.40 6.67 -13.40
CA LYS A 14 -14.44 6.11 -14.75
C LYS A 14 -13.17 5.34 -15.04
N PRO A 15 -13.21 4.32 -15.92
CA PRO A 15 -12.00 3.67 -16.39
C PRO A 15 -11.03 4.69 -17.00
N ARG A 16 -9.75 4.59 -16.60
CA ARG A 16 -8.68 5.45 -17.09
C ARG A 16 -7.52 4.61 -17.60
N THR A 17 -7.08 4.89 -18.81
CA THR A 17 -5.88 4.28 -19.36
C THR A 17 -4.64 4.93 -18.76
N PHE A 18 -3.63 4.12 -18.45
CA PHE A 18 -2.30 4.55 -18.02
C PHE A 18 -1.24 3.62 -18.59
N SER A 19 -0.02 4.13 -18.69
CA SER A 19 1.15 3.34 -19.10
C SER A 19 2.28 3.59 -18.13
N TYR A 20 3.14 2.60 -17.94
CA TYR A 20 4.40 2.74 -17.24
C TYR A 20 5.52 2.02 -17.98
N GLY A 21 6.76 2.41 -17.74
CA GLY A 21 7.95 1.83 -18.33
C GLY A 21 8.95 1.34 -17.28
N ASP A 22 10.09 0.86 -17.77
CA ASP A 22 11.19 0.36 -16.96
C ASP A 22 11.69 1.38 -15.90
N LYS A 23 11.76 2.65 -16.27
CA LYS A 23 12.15 3.74 -15.36
C LYS A 23 11.22 3.82 -14.14
N ASP A 24 9.91 3.66 -14.32
CA ASP A 24 8.94 3.74 -13.23
C ASP A 24 9.12 2.54 -12.29
N VAL A 25 9.35 1.35 -12.85
CA VAL A 25 9.62 0.12 -12.11
C VAL A 25 10.92 0.23 -11.30
N MET A 26 12.01 0.68 -11.92
CA MET A 26 13.30 0.87 -11.24
C MET A 26 13.20 1.96 -10.16
N LEU A 27 12.49 3.05 -10.42
CA LEU A 27 12.28 4.12 -9.45
C LEU A 27 11.53 3.62 -8.21
N TYR A 28 10.51 2.76 -8.40
CA TYR A 28 9.82 2.14 -7.28
C TYR A 28 10.76 1.25 -6.47
N ALA A 29 11.53 0.40 -7.13
CA ALA A 29 12.47 -0.51 -6.48
C ALA A 29 13.53 0.24 -5.66
N LEU A 30 14.13 1.30 -6.22
CA LEU A 30 15.02 2.21 -5.49
C LEU A 30 14.28 2.89 -4.32
N GLY A 31 13.02 3.27 -4.55
CA GLY A 31 12.16 3.90 -3.55
C GLY A 31 11.89 3.03 -2.33
N VAL A 32 11.90 1.71 -2.44
CA VAL A 32 11.76 0.75 -1.34
C VAL A 32 13.10 0.17 -0.87
N GLY A 33 14.21 0.78 -1.33
CA GLY A 33 15.56 0.53 -0.83
C GLY A 33 16.32 -0.60 -1.50
N LEU A 34 15.85 -1.11 -2.66
CA LEU A 34 16.62 -2.05 -3.47
C LEU A 34 17.78 -1.34 -4.18
N GLY A 35 18.84 -2.08 -4.49
CA GLY A 35 20.02 -1.56 -5.19
C GLY A 35 20.91 -0.67 -4.33
N ALA A 36 20.80 -0.76 -3.00
CA ALA A 36 21.69 -0.03 -2.08
C ALA A 36 23.14 -0.52 -2.15
N ASP A 37 23.34 -1.82 -2.41
CA ASP A 37 24.63 -2.41 -2.70
C ASP A 37 24.76 -2.66 -4.21
N PRO A 38 25.61 -1.91 -4.93
CA PRO A 38 25.77 -2.06 -6.39
C PRO A 38 26.42 -3.38 -6.79
N MET A 39 26.97 -4.15 -5.83
CA MET A 39 27.55 -5.48 -6.08
C MET A 39 26.57 -6.62 -5.82
N ASN A 40 25.38 -6.33 -5.32
CA ASN A 40 24.33 -7.32 -5.13
C ASN A 40 23.58 -7.56 -6.46
N GLU A 41 24.05 -8.53 -7.25
CA GLU A 41 23.46 -8.86 -8.55
C GLU A 41 21.98 -9.23 -8.48
N THR A 42 21.54 -9.77 -7.35
CA THR A 42 20.15 -10.16 -7.13
C THR A 42 19.24 -8.94 -7.01
N GLU A 43 19.65 -7.92 -6.26
CA GLU A 43 18.89 -6.66 -6.16
C GLU A 43 18.98 -5.85 -7.45
N LEU A 44 20.12 -5.92 -8.19
CA LEU A 44 20.26 -5.26 -9.49
C LEU A 44 19.19 -5.71 -10.50
N ALA A 45 18.68 -6.93 -10.41
CA ALA A 45 17.58 -7.39 -11.27
C ALA A 45 16.29 -6.56 -11.15
N PHE A 46 16.16 -5.70 -10.13
CA PHE A 46 15.01 -4.81 -9.91
C PHE A 46 15.31 -3.33 -10.24
N VAL A 47 16.57 -2.96 -10.41
CA VAL A 47 17.00 -1.56 -10.59
C VAL A 47 17.90 -1.36 -11.82
N TYR A 48 18.02 -2.38 -12.66
CA TYR A 48 18.76 -2.38 -13.91
C TYR A 48 17.91 -2.99 -15.02
N GLU A 49 17.90 -2.39 -16.20
CA GLU A 49 17.00 -2.73 -17.30
C GLU A 49 17.19 -4.12 -17.89
N LYS A 50 18.35 -4.77 -17.70
CA LYS A 50 18.63 -6.11 -18.20
C LYS A 50 17.88 -7.16 -17.36
N ASN A 51 16.92 -7.86 -18.01
CA ASN A 51 16.06 -8.86 -17.35
C ASN A 51 15.32 -8.29 -16.13
N LEU A 52 14.85 -7.06 -16.25
CA LEU A 52 14.22 -6.31 -15.17
C LEU A 52 13.02 -7.05 -14.58
N LYS A 53 13.04 -7.25 -13.27
CA LYS A 53 11.95 -7.79 -12.46
C LYS A 53 11.15 -6.66 -11.82
N VAL A 54 9.89 -6.93 -11.52
CA VAL A 54 8.98 -5.94 -10.90
C VAL A 54 8.66 -6.34 -9.48
N VAL A 55 8.81 -5.41 -8.54
CA VAL A 55 8.36 -5.62 -7.16
C VAL A 55 6.83 -5.66 -7.15
N PRO A 56 6.17 -6.72 -6.61
CA PRO A 56 4.71 -6.88 -6.66
C PRO A 56 3.92 -5.69 -6.16
N THR A 57 4.41 -5.05 -5.10
CA THR A 57 3.77 -3.88 -4.49
C THR A 57 3.87 -2.59 -5.30
N ALA A 58 4.65 -2.56 -6.40
CA ALA A 58 4.73 -1.44 -7.33
C ALA A 58 3.37 -1.10 -7.95
N ALA A 59 2.45 -2.07 -8.05
CA ALA A 59 1.08 -1.83 -8.50
C ALA A 59 0.38 -0.68 -7.74
N THR A 60 0.76 -0.41 -6.49
CA THR A 60 0.16 0.65 -5.69
C THR A 60 0.49 2.07 -6.16
N VAL A 61 1.52 2.23 -6.99
CA VAL A 61 1.99 3.54 -7.47
C VAL A 61 2.07 3.66 -9.00
N LEU A 62 2.28 2.56 -9.74
CA LEU A 62 2.53 2.58 -11.19
C LEU A 62 1.37 3.16 -12.02
N ALA A 63 0.12 3.05 -11.55
CA ALA A 63 -1.01 3.73 -12.20
C ALA A 63 -0.92 5.26 -12.11
N GLY A 64 0.02 5.78 -11.32
CA GLY A 64 0.19 7.20 -11.08
C GLY A 64 -1.04 7.84 -10.40
N ARG A 65 -0.90 9.10 -10.02
CA ARG A 65 -2.00 9.92 -9.47
C ARG A 65 -2.65 10.79 -10.55
N GLY A 66 -2.74 10.29 -11.79
CA GLY A 66 -3.49 11.01 -12.82
C GLY A 66 -4.91 11.28 -12.33
N ALA A 67 -5.46 12.45 -12.66
CA ALA A 67 -6.81 12.81 -12.28
C ALA A 67 -7.79 11.73 -12.78
N ALA A 68 -8.30 10.94 -11.84
CA ALA A 68 -9.35 9.98 -12.15
C ALA A 68 -10.68 10.75 -12.20
N GLU A 69 -11.38 10.64 -13.31
CA GLU A 69 -12.69 11.28 -13.44
C GLU A 69 -13.70 10.52 -12.57
N PRO A 70 -14.38 11.19 -11.62
CA PRO A 70 -15.37 10.52 -10.78
C PRO A 70 -16.56 10.03 -11.62
N LEU A 71 -17.18 8.96 -11.18
CA LEU A 71 -18.46 8.55 -11.72
C LEU A 71 -19.51 9.65 -11.45
N PRO A 72 -20.46 9.86 -12.35
CA PRO A 72 -21.57 10.77 -12.10
C PRO A 72 -22.39 10.27 -10.91
N THR A 73 -22.78 11.19 -10.03
CA THR A 73 -23.70 10.88 -8.94
C THR A 73 -25.03 10.42 -9.51
N LYS A 74 -25.55 9.29 -9.05
CA LYS A 74 -26.85 8.78 -9.49
C LYS A 74 -27.98 9.75 -9.11
N PRO A 75 -29.05 9.83 -9.92
CA PRO A 75 -30.21 10.63 -9.57
C PRO A 75 -30.78 10.28 -8.18
N GLY A 76 -30.96 11.29 -7.35
CA GLY A 76 -31.46 11.12 -5.97
C GLY A 76 -30.40 10.79 -4.92
N HIS A 77 -29.16 10.46 -5.32
CA HIS A 77 -28.05 10.21 -4.40
C HIS A 77 -27.28 11.49 -4.06
N ARG A 78 -26.66 11.49 -2.90
CA ARG A 78 -25.87 12.62 -2.40
C ARG A 78 -24.37 12.29 -2.47
N PRO A 79 -23.53 13.19 -2.98
CA PRO A 79 -22.08 12.98 -2.98
C PRO A 79 -21.56 13.01 -1.53
N SER A 80 -20.65 12.09 -1.21
CA SER A 80 -19.94 12.04 0.06
C SER A 80 -18.52 12.55 -0.11
N MET A 81 -18.08 13.39 0.82
CA MET A 81 -16.69 13.88 0.85
C MET A 81 -16.15 13.78 2.29
N PRO A 82 -15.44 12.70 2.62
CA PRO A 82 -14.78 12.59 3.92
C PRO A 82 -13.81 13.74 4.16
N ASN A 83 -13.54 14.03 5.43
CA ASN A 83 -12.55 15.03 5.79
C ASN A 83 -11.14 14.48 5.53
N TYR A 84 -10.56 14.82 4.38
CA TYR A 84 -9.24 14.34 3.97
C TYR A 84 -8.09 14.70 4.92
N LEU A 85 -8.23 15.78 5.71
CA LEU A 85 -7.23 16.16 6.70
C LEU A 85 -7.19 15.21 7.90
N MET A 86 -8.29 14.50 8.14
CA MET A 86 -8.44 13.54 9.25
C MET A 86 -8.48 12.09 8.76
N LEU A 87 -8.08 11.87 7.50
CA LEU A 87 -8.03 10.55 6.89
C LEU A 87 -6.65 9.92 7.09
N VAL A 88 -6.63 8.67 7.55
CA VAL A 88 -5.41 7.87 7.72
C VAL A 88 -5.53 6.61 6.88
N HIS A 89 -4.48 6.27 6.14
CA HIS A 89 -4.40 5.00 5.43
C HIS A 89 -4.33 3.87 6.45
N GLY A 90 -5.36 3.03 6.51
CA GLY A 90 -5.49 1.96 7.49
C GLY A 90 -4.86 0.65 7.03
N GLU A 91 -5.22 0.20 5.83
CA GLU A 91 -4.78 -1.08 5.29
C GLU A 91 -4.53 -0.98 3.79
N GLN A 92 -3.60 -1.82 3.29
CA GLN A 92 -3.34 -1.98 1.87
C GLN A 92 -3.18 -3.45 1.53
N LYS A 93 -3.84 -3.88 0.45
CA LYS A 93 -3.65 -5.19 -0.18
C LYS A 93 -3.40 -4.98 -1.68
N VAL A 94 -2.49 -5.75 -2.24
CA VAL A 94 -2.39 -6.03 -3.68
C VAL A 94 -2.68 -7.51 -3.91
N GLU A 95 -3.44 -7.82 -4.92
CA GLU A 95 -3.63 -9.17 -5.47
C GLU A 95 -3.26 -9.12 -6.94
N LEU A 96 -2.24 -9.88 -7.32
CA LEU A 96 -1.76 -9.97 -8.68
C LEU A 96 -2.36 -11.22 -9.32
N HIS A 97 -3.18 -11.06 -10.36
CA HIS A 97 -3.76 -12.18 -11.11
C HIS A 97 -2.72 -12.83 -12.03
N ARG A 98 -1.67 -12.10 -12.35
CA ARG A 98 -0.45 -12.54 -13.03
C ARG A 98 0.72 -11.63 -12.64
N PRO A 99 2.00 -12.02 -12.89
CA PRO A 99 3.14 -11.15 -12.67
C PRO A 99 3.02 -9.84 -13.47
N LEU A 100 3.54 -8.75 -12.89
CA LEU A 100 3.58 -7.45 -13.57
C LEU A 100 4.74 -7.42 -14.58
N PRO A 101 4.50 -7.03 -15.83
CA PRO A 101 5.59 -6.83 -16.78
C PRO A 101 6.38 -5.56 -16.44
N PRO A 102 7.65 -5.43 -16.91
CA PRO A 102 8.47 -4.23 -16.69
C PRO A 102 7.92 -2.96 -17.36
N GLN A 103 7.03 -3.11 -18.30
CA GLN A 103 6.33 -2.00 -18.97
C GLN A 103 4.98 -2.48 -19.48
N GLY A 104 4.05 -1.57 -19.65
CA GLY A 104 2.74 -1.91 -20.21
C GLY A 104 1.75 -0.77 -20.19
N THR A 105 0.63 -1.02 -20.89
CA THR A 105 -0.55 -0.13 -20.91
C THR A 105 -1.74 -0.89 -20.35
N PHE A 106 -2.46 -0.26 -19.45
CA PHE A 106 -3.57 -0.86 -18.71
C PHE A 106 -4.69 0.15 -18.54
N THR A 107 -5.87 -0.33 -18.20
CA THR A 107 -6.96 0.48 -17.69
C THR A 107 -7.11 0.28 -16.19
N THR A 108 -7.50 1.31 -15.47
CA THR A 108 -7.79 1.24 -14.03
C THR A 108 -9.09 1.96 -13.71
N GLU A 109 -9.85 1.39 -12.80
CA GLU A 109 -11.05 1.99 -12.21
C GLU A 109 -11.09 1.70 -10.72
N SER A 110 -11.64 2.63 -9.94
CA SER A 110 -11.76 2.49 -8.48
C SER A 110 -13.22 2.61 -8.05
N ARG A 111 -13.58 1.92 -6.96
CA ARG A 111 -14.90 1.98 -6.35
C ARG A 111 -14.82 1.95 -4.83
N THR A 112 -15.74 2.59 -4.16
CA THR A 112 -15.99 2.36 -2.74
C THR A 112 -16.81 1.08 -2.61
N ILE A 113 -16.26 0.08 -1.92
CA ILE A 113 -16.90 -1.24 -1.75
C ILE A 113 -17.39 -1.48 -0.32
N GLY A 114 -17.09 -0.57 0.62
CA GLY A 114 -17.54 -0.65 1.99
C GLY A 114 -17.44 0.70 2.71
N ALA A 115 -18.39 0.95 3.60
CA ALA A 115 -18.40 2.12 4.49
C ALA A 115 -18.98 1.69 5.84
N PHE A 116 -18.15 1.74 6.89
CA PHE A 116 -18.49 1.23 8.21
C PHE A 116 -18.45 2.34 9.25
N ASP A 117 -19.61 2.59 9.88
CA ASP A 117 -19.75 3.60 10.92
C ASP A 117 -19.29 3.06 12.26
N LYS A 118 -18.26 3.66 12.85
CA LYS A 118 -17.74 3.26 14.17
C LYS A 118 -18.33 4.10 15.30
N GLY A 119 -19.25 5.00 14.95
CA GLY A 119 -19.89 5.94 15.87
C GLY A 119 -19.32 7.35 15.79
N LYS A 120 -20.13 8.34 16.21
CA LYS A 120 -19.85 9.78 16.05
C LYS A 120 -18.46 10.19 16.53
N ASP A 121 -18.01 9.61 17.66
CA ASP A 121 -16.72 9.96 18.28
C ASP A 121 -15.57 8.99 17.91
N LYS A 122 -15.87 7.94 17.14
CA LYS A 122 -14.91 6.90 16.78
C LYS A 122 -14.53 6.91 15.29
N GLY A 123 -15.23 7.72 14.47
CA GLY A 123 -14.97 7.85 13.04
C GLY A 123 -15.60 6.76 12.19
N ALA A 124 -15.05 6.55 11.01
CA ALA A 124 -15.54 5.62 9.98
C ALA A 124 -14.38 4.86 9.32
N VAL A 125 -14.69 3.67 8.76
CA VAL A 125 -13.78 2.93 7.90
C VAL A 125 -14.39 2.90 6.50
N LEU A 126 -13.67 3.41 5.51
CA LEU A 126 -14.01 3.30 4.10
C LEU A 126 -13.10 2.29 3.44
N VAL A 127 -13.67 1.37 2.66
CA VAL A 127 -12.94 0.38 1.89
C VAL A 127 -13.11 0.68 0.42
N SER A 128 -11.99 0.78 -0.29
CA SER A 128 -11.95 0.99 -1.74
C SER A 128 -11.29 -0.20 -2.44
N GLU A 129 -11.76 -0.46 -3.65
CA GLU A 129 -11.14 -1.41 -4.57
C GLU A 129 -10.73 -0.68 -5.85
N THR A 130 -9.53 -1.00 -6.35
CA THR A 130 -9.05 -0.53 -7.65
C THR A 130 -8.66 -1.75 -8.48
N ILE A 131 -9.20 -1.86 -9.68
CA ILE A 131 -8.94 -2.98 -10.59
C ILE A 131 -8.11 -2.49 -11.77
N TRP A 132 -7.09 -3.25 -12.12
CA TRP A 132 -6.32 -3.07 -13.35
C TRP A 132 -6.70 -4.15 -14.36
N ARG A 133 -6.89 -3.73 -15.60
CA ARG A 133 -7.15 -4.63 -16.73
C ARG A 133 -6.18 -4.35 -17.85
N ASP A 134 -5.82 -5.39 -18.59
CA ASP A 134 -5.07 -5.27 -19.83
C ASP A 134 -5.97 -4.87 -21.02
N GLU A 135 -5.38 -4.81 -22.21
CA GLU A 135 -6.07 -4.47 -23.46
C GLU A 135 -7.15 -5.50 -23.86
N ALA A 136 -7.03 -6.75 -23.40
CA ALA A 136 -8.04 -7.79 -23.60
C ALA A 136 -9.19 -7.71 -22.56
N GLY A 137 -9.09 -6.80 -21.58
CA GLY A 137 -10.06 -6.65 -20.49
C GLY A 137 -9.85 -7.62 -19.31
N GLU A 138 -8.78 -8.45 -19.35
CA GLU A 138 -8.47 -9.39 -18.30
C GLU A 138 -7.88 -8.68 -17.07
N LYS A 139 -8.25 -9.15 -15.88
CA LYS A 139 -7.72 -8.60 -14.64
C LYS A 139 -6.23 -8.90 -14.50
N VAL A 140 -5.45 -7.86 -14.21
CA VAL A 140 -4.01 -7.94 -13.94
C VAL A 140 -3.71 -7.78 -12.46
N ALA A 141 -4.32 -6.79 -11.83
CA ALA A 141 -4.18 -6.52 -10.41
C ALA A 141 -5.49 -6.04 -9.79
N THR A 142 -5.69 -6.37 -8.52
CA THR A 142 -6.73 -5.79 -7.67
C THR A 142 -6.06 -5.19 -6.44
N LEU A 143 -6.28 -3.90 -6.20
CA LEU A 143 -5.80 -3.19 -5.02
C LEU A 143 -7.00 -2.95 -4.11
N THR A 144 -6.88 -3.34 -2.83
CA THR A 144 -7.89 -3.03 -1.81
C THR A 144 -7.22 -2.20 -0.73
N GLY A 145 -7.81 -1.06 -0.41
CA GLY A 145 -7.33 -0.18 0.65
C GLY A 145 -8.44 0.16 1.63
N SER A 146 -8.09 0.33 2.90
CA SER A 146 -8.98 0.92 3.88
C SER A 146 -8.45 2.28 4.34
N SER A 147 -9.38 3.23 4.51
CA SER A 147 -9.11 4.55 5.06
C SER A 147 -9.89 4.72 6.34
N PHE A 148 -9.20 5.13 7.40
CA PHE A 148 -9.82 5.49 8.65
C PHE A 148 -10.11 6.99 8.68
N CYS A 149 -11.39 7.34 8.63
CA CYS A 149 -11.88 8.72 8.60
C CYS A 149 -12.26 9.14 10.02
N ARG A 150 -11.31 9.77 10.74
CA ARG A 150 -11.43 10.04 12.18
C ARG A 150 -12.58 10.99 12.53
N ALA A 151 -12.97 11.87 11.61
CA ALA A 151 -13.96 12.91 11.83
C ALA A 151 -15.34 12.62 11.23
N ASP A 152 -15.53 11.45 10.59
CA ASP A 152 -16.72 11.20 9.75
C ASP A 152 -17.60 10.04 10.27
N GLY A 153 -17.58 9.76 11.57
CA GLY A 153 -18.51 8.80 12.18
C GLY A 153 -19.89 9.36 12.46
N GLY A 154 -20.87 8.47 12.72
CA GLY A 154 -22.25 8.83 13.03
C GLY A 154 -23.13 9.06 11.82
N PHE A 155 -22.79 8.48 10.67
CA PHE A 155 -23.55 8.61 9.42
C PHE A 155 -24.66 7.55 9.27
N GLY A 156 -24.77 6.59 10.20
CA GLY A 156 -25.85 5.59 10.24
C GLY A 156 -25.66 4.39 9.33
N GLY A 157 -24.43 4.15 8.84
CA GLY A 157 -24.07 2.93 8.12
C GLY A 157 -23.85 1.73 9.04
N PRO A 158 -23.54 0.52 8.49
CA PRO A 158 -23.26 -0.66 9.29
C PRO A 158 -21.99 -0.44 10.17
N SER A 159 -22.01 -0.95 11.39
CA SER A 159 -20.85 -0.93 12.29
C SER A 159 -19.93 -2.12 12.09
N GLU A 160 -20.47 -3.23 11.55
CA GLU A 160 -19.81 -4.52 11.35
C GLU A 160 -19.68 -4.86 9.86
N GLY A 161 -18.92 -5.93 9.56
CA GLY A 161 -18.72 -6.40 8.18
C GLY A 161 -17.48 -5.80 7.51
N ALA A 162 -16.68 -4.99 8.21
CA ALA A 162 -15.35 -4.63 7.72
C ALA A 162 -14.47 -5.90 7.62
N PRO A 163 -13.54 -5.97 6.65
CA PRO A 163 -12.63 -7.10 6.55
C PRO A 163 -11.91 -7.37 7.88
N GLU A 164 -11.90 -8.63 8.30
CA GLU A 164 -11.19 -9.02 9.51
C GLU A 164 -9.68 -9.00 9.28
N PRO A 165 -8.89 -8.49 10.24
CA PRO A 165 -7.44 -8.51 10.17
C PRO A 165 -6.93 -9.96 10.16
N HIS A 166 -5.91 -10.23 9.33
CA HIS A 166 -5.26 -11.54 9.32
C HIS A 166 -4.58 -11.82 10.67
N PRO A 167 -4.84 -12.95 11.35
CA PRO A 167 -4.17 -13.30 12.58
C PRO A 167 -2.70 -13.64 12.32
N VAL A 168 -1.81 -13.14 13.16
CA VAL A 168 -0.38 -13.50 13.15
C VAL A 168 -0.16 -14.60 14.18
N PRO A 169 0.62 -15.65 13.88
CA PRO A 169 0.89 -16.74 14.83
C PRO A 169 1.56 -16.25 16.13
N GLU A 170 1.18 -16.83 17.28
CA GLU A 170 1.79 -16.48 18.58
C GLU A 170 3.17 -17.15 18.80
N ARG A 171 3.54 -18.14 17.98
CA ARG A 171 4.85 -18.79 18.02
C ARG A 171 5.97 -17.83 17.63
N LYS A 172 7.22 -18.15 17.94
CA LYS A 172 8.37 -17.41 17.44
C LYS A 172 8.37 -17.35 15.91
N PRO A 173 8.81 -16.22 15.31
CA PRO A 173 8.95 -16.14 13.86
C PRO A 173 9.98 -17.17 13.35
N ASP A 174 9.73 -17.68 12.15
CA ASP A 174 10.65 -18.59 11.48
C ASP A 174 11.88 -17.86 10.96
N LYS A 175 11.68 -16.60 10.55
CA LYS A 175 12.75 -15.71 10.09
C LYS A 175 12.51 -14.29 10.61
N SER A 176 13.58 -13.54 10.72
CA SER A 176 13.57 -12.12 11.08
C SER A 176 14.66 -11.40 10.32
N VAL A 177 14.32 -10.31 9.64
CA VAL A 177 15.26 -9.54 8.83
C VAL A 177 15.19 -8.06 9.14
N ASP A 178 16.35 -7.43 9.24
CA ASP A 178 16.51 -5.99 9.42
C ASP A 178 16.75 -5.30 8.08
N ILE A 179 15.93 -4.30 7.77
CA ILE A 179 16.08 -3.47 6.58
C ILE A 179 16.19 -2.02 7.04
N THR A 180 17.40 -1.47 6.95
CA THR A 180 17.66 -0.07 7.28
C THR A 180 17.21 0.82 6.13
N THR A 181 16.40 1.82 6.44
CA THR A 181 15.97 2.83 5.47
C THR A 181 17.04 3.91 5.34
N ARG A 182 17.13 4.53 4.16
CA ARG A 182 18.04 5.66 3.93
C ARG A 182 17.49 6.92 4.57
N GLU A 183 18.36 7.84 4.97
CA GLU A 183 17.97 9.17 5.48
C GLU A 183 17.14 9.97 4.46
N ASP A 184 17.37 9.78 3.16
CA ASP A 184 16.68 10.42 2.04
C ASP A 184 15.57 9.54 1.42
N GLN A 185 15.23 8.40 2.04
CA GLN A 185 14.29 7.42 1.49
C GLN A 185 12.94 8.03 1.10
N ALA A 186 12.39 8.91 1.93
CA ALA A 186 11.12 9.56 1.65
C ALA A 186 11.20 10.52 0.46
N LEU A 187 12.34 11.20 0.26
CA LEU A 187 12.56 12.10 -0.86
C LEU A 187 12.67 11.35 -2.18
N LEU A 188 13.25 10.15 -2.16
CA LEU A 188 13.29 9.26 -3.31
C LEU A 188 11.92 8.64 -3.58
N TYR A 189 11.28 8.07 -2.54
CA TYR A 189 9.98 7.38 -2.71
C TYR A 189 8.88 8.30 -3.22
N ARG A 190 8.83 9.59 -2.78
CA ARG A 190 7.80 10.54 -3.24
C ARG A 190 7.78 10.78 -4.75
N LEU A 191 8.86 10.46 -5.46
CA LEU A 191 8.94 10.56 -6.91
C LEU A 191 8.04 9.55 -7.64
N ASN A 192 7.60 8.50 -6.94
CA ASN A 192 6.57 7.58 -7.42
C ASN A 192 5.14 8.18 -7.42
N GLY A 193 5.01 9.49 -7.18
CA GLY A 193 3.75 10.24 -7.33
C GLY A 193 3.13 10.73 -6.03
N ASP A 194 3.55 10.25 -4.85
CA ASP A 194 3.06 10.78 -3.57
C ASP A 194 3.90 11.95 -3.07
N ARG A 195 3.45 13.15 -3.42
CA ARG A 195 4.14 14.41 -3.06
C ARG A 195 3.55 15.09 -1.83
N ASN A 196 2.84 14.36 -0.97
CA ASN A 196 2.32 14.90 0.29
C ASN A 196 3.47 15.51 1.10
N PRO A 197 3.39 16.81 1.49
CA PRO A 197 4.46 17.50 2.22
C PRO A 197 4.78 16.88 3.59
N LEU A 198 3.88 16.09 4.16
CA LEU A 198 4.11 15.33 5.39
C LEU A 198 5.39 14.47 5.33
N HIS A 199 5.79 14.05 4.14
CA HIS A 199 6.93 13.16 3.90
C HIS A 199 8.22 13.90 3.47
N SER A 200 8.17 15.22 3.32
CA SER A 200 9.31 15.99 2.78
C SER A 200 9.52 17.35 3.42
N ASP A 201 8.48 17.94 4.01
CA ASP A 201 8.55 19.28 4.59
C ASP A 201 8.52 19.22 6.13
N PRO A 202 9.61 19.65 6.80
CA PRO A 202 9.68 19.64 8.26
C PRO A 202 8.61 20.49 8.95
N GLU A 203 8.15 21.57 8.33
CA GLU A 203 7.10 22.42 8.90
C GLU A 203 5.75 21.70 8.88
N SER A 204 5.40 21.07 7.75
CA SER A 204 4.19 20.27 7.60
C SER A 204 4.18 19.08 8.55
N ALA A 205 5.32 18.41 8.73
CA ALA A 205 5.46 17.31 9.67
C ALA A 205 5.17 17.76 11.11
N ARG A 206 5.79 18.88 11.56
CA ARG A 206 5.56 19.43 12.92
C ARG A 206 4.11 19.87 13.13
N LYS A 207 3.48 20.50 12.14
CA LYS A 207 2.05 20.87 12.19
C LYS A 207 1.14 19.62 12.33
N SER A 208 1.58 18.50 11.80
CA SER A 208 0.89 17.20 11.90
C SER A 208 1.24 16.41 13.17
N GLY A 209 2.04 16.97 14.08
CA GLY A 209 2.42 16.37 15.36
C GLY A 209 3.63 15.42 15.30
N PHE A 210 4.40 15.43 14.20
CA PHE A 210 5.61 14.63 14.07
C PHE A 210 6.87 15.49 14.23
N PRO A 211 7.94 14.98 14.86
CA PRO A 211 9.18 15.74 15.07
C PRO A 211 9.92 16.05 13.76
N ARG A 212 9.74 15.22 12.74
CA ARG A 212 10.35 15.32 11.39
C ARG A 212 9.47 14.62 10.35
N PRO A 213 9.72 14.82 9.03
CA PRO A 213 9.00 14.08 7.98
C PRO A 213 9.02 12.59 8.22
N ILE A 214 7.86 11.95 8.02
CA ILE A 214 7.70 10.49 8.15
C ILE A 214 7.89 9.81 6.81
N LEU A 215 8.27 8.53 6.82
CA LEU A 215 8.28 7.70 5.63
C LEU A 215 6.85 7.41 5.17
N HIS A 216 6.63 7.30 3.87
CA HIS A 216 5.33 6.90 3.32
C HIS A 216 4.92 5.51 3.83
N GLY A 217 3.67 5.34 4.22
CA GLY A 217 3.15 4.03 4.61
C GLY A 217 3.34 2.99 3.50
N LEU A 218 3.07 3.37 2.24
CA LEU A 218 3.27 2.47 1.10
C LEU A 218 4.75 2.15 0.81
N CYS A 219 5.71 2.97 1.25
CA CYS A 219 7.12 2.61 1.24
C CYS A 219 7.41 1.49 2.25
N THR A 220 6.91 1.63 3.48
CA THR A 220 7.02 0.59 4.51
C THR A 220 6.34 -0.71 4.07
N TYR A 221 5.20 -0.61 3.38
CA TYR A 221 4.52 -1.73 2.72
C TYR A 221 5.43 -2.43 1.70
N GLY A 222 6.11 -1.67 0.84
CA GLY A 222 7.08 -2.21 -0.12
C GLY A 222 8.29 -2.86 0.56
N ILE A 223 8.77 -2.30 1.67
CA ILE A 223 9.86 -2.87 2.48
C ILE A 223 9.46 -4.24 3.05
N THR A 224 8.23 -4.42 3.53
CA THR A 224 7.78 -5.74 3.99
C THR A 224 7.66 -6.76 2.86
N CYS A 225 7.27 -6.33 1.66
CA CYS A 225 7.29 -7.19 0.46
C CYS A 225 8.73 -7.59 0.08
N ARG A 226 9.69 -6.65 0.12
CA ARG A 226 11.13 -6.93 -0.07
C ARG A 226 11.61 -7.98 0.91
N ALA A 227 11.24 -7.89 2.20
CA ALA A 227 11.61 -8.89 3.21
C ALA A 227 11.11 -10.30 2.83
N VAL A 228 9.87 -10.42 2.36
CA VAL A 228 9.32 -11.70 1.88
C VAL A 228 10.06 -12.18 0.63
N MET A 229 10.36 -11.28 -0.32
CA MET A 229 11.12 -11.64 -1.53
C MET A 229 12.50 -12.17 -1.17
N GLN A 230 13.21 -11.53 -0.24
CA GLN A 230 14.54 -11.90 0.21
C GLN A 230 14.54 -13.23 0.96
N GLU A 231 13.67 -13.36 1.95
CA GLU A 231 13.77 -14.44 2.95
C GLU A 231 12.99 -15.71 2.57
N VAL A 232 11.98 -15.60 1.71
CA VAL A 232 11.03 -16.70 1.49
C VAL A 232 11.05 -17.22 0.06
N VAL A 233 11.17 -16.35 -0.93
CA VAL A 233 11.05 -16.76 -2.34
C VAL A 233 12.33 -16.58 -3.14
N ASP A 234 13.47 -16.34 -2.47
CA ASP A 234 14.77 -16.18 -3.13
C ASP A 234 14.72 -15.20 -4.31
N TRP A 235 14.10 -14.03 -4.07
CA TRP A 235 13.93 -12.96 -5.05
C TRP A 235 13.11 -13.33 -6.30
N ASP A 236 12.38 -14.43 -6.26
CA ASP A 236 11.39 -14.76 -7.28
C ASP A 236 10.07 -14.04 -6.99
N ALA A 237 10.00 -12.76 -7.42
CA ALA A 237 8.86 -11.89 -7.20
C ALA A 237 7.55 -12.44 -7.83
N ASP A 238 7.66 -13.24 -8.89
CA ASP A 238 6.51 -13.80 -9.60
C ASP A 238 5.73 -14.81 -8.77
N ARG A 239 6.38 -15.36 -7.73
CA ARG A 239 5.72 -16.25 -6.76
C ARG A 239 4.74 -15.54 -5.83
N ILE A 240 4.78 -14.23 -5.71
CA ILE A 240 3.87 -13.49 -4.84
C ILE A 240 2.54 -13.26 -5.56
N ALA A 241 1.47 -13.90 -5.08
CA ALA A 241 0.11 -13.70 -5.60
C ALA A 241 -0.59 -12.52 -4.91
N SER A 242 -0.38 -12.34 -3.61
CA SER A 242 -0.94 -11.20 -2.89
C SER A 242 -0.05 -10.78 -1.71
N HIS A 243 -0.14 -9.50 -1.35
CA HIS A 243 0.55 -8.95 -0.19
C HIS A 243 -0.36 -7.93 0.49
N GLN A 244 -0.56 -8.03 1.81
CA GLN A 244 -1.43 -7.13 2.56
C GLN A 244 -0.84 -6.75 3.91
N VAL A 245 -1.18 -5.56 4.38
CA VAL A 245 -0.74 -5.03 5.68
C VAL A 245 -1.81 -4.17 6.32
N ARG A 246 -1.68 -4.00 7.65
CA ARG A 246 -2.33 -2.95 8.41
C ARG A 246 -1.27 -2.02 9.00
N PHE A 247 -1.42 -0.71 8.73
CA PHE A 247 -0.53 0.31 9.27
C PHE A 247 -0.87 0.62 10.73
N SER A 248 0.14 0.75 11.60
CA SER A 248 -0.10 0.99 13.02
C SER A 248 0.68 2.18 13.61
N ALA A 249 1.87 2.47 13.10
CA ALA A 249 2.68 3.59 13.55
C ALA A 249 3.60 4.10 12.44
N PRO A 250 4.12 5.34 12.53
CA PRO A 250 5.02 5.90 11.53
C PRO A 250 6.44 5.32 11.63
N VAL A 251 7.07 5.21 10.45
CA VAL A 251 8.51 5.01 10.28
C VAL A 251 9.13 6.35 9.92
N PHE A 252 10.31 6.64 10.43
CA PHE A 252 11.10 7.80 10.00
C PHE A 252 12.22 7.37 9.06
N PRO A 253 12.57 8.16 8.04
CA PRO A 253 13.77 7.91 7.25
C PRO A 253 15.00 7.74 8.15
N GLY A 254 15.81 6.70 7.91
CA GLY A 254 16.93 6.29 8.74
C GLY A 254 16.60 5.21 9.79
N ASP A 255 15.32 4.98 10.10
CA ASP A 255 14.93 3.87 11.00
C ASP A 255 15.26 2.50 10.36
N THR A 256 15.61 1.52 11.19
CA THR A 256 15.72 0.12 10.78
C THR A 256 14.38 -0.59 11.01
N VAL A 257 13.82 -1.13 9.95
CA VAL A 257 12.58 -1.92 9.99
C VAL A 257 12.94 -3.39 10.13
N THR A 258 12.64 -3.99 11.28
CA THR A 258 12.73 -5.43 11.49
C THR A 258 11.41 -6.06 11.06
N VAL A 259 11.46 -7.03 10.14
CA VAL A 259 10.31 -7.81 9.67
C VAL A 259 10.42 -9.22 10.20
N ASP A 260 9.45 -9.63 11.00
CA ASP A 260 9.31 -10.99 11.52
C ASP A 260 8.35 -11.78 10.60
N LEU A 261 8.75 -13.00 10.20
CA LEU A 261 8.07 -13.82 9.20
C LEU A 261 7.70 -15.18 9.77
N TRP A 262 6.46 -15.62 9.57
CA TRP A 262 5.95 -16.95 9.86
C TRP A 262 5.54 -17.63 8.56
N ILE A 263 6.09 -18.82 8.29
CA ILE A 263 5.97 -19.52 7.01
C ILE A 263 5.08 -20.74 7.20
N ASP A 264 3.84 -20.64 6.74
CA ASP A 264 2.86 -21.71 6.81
C ASP A 264 2.42 -22.13 5.39
N GLY A 265 3.30 -22.89 4.71
CA GLY A 265 3.11 -23.29 3.32
C GLY A 265 3.08 -22.08 2.37
N PRO A 266 2.00 -21.88 1.60
CA PRO A 266 1.88 -20.74 0.69
C PRO A 266 1.50 -19.44 1.40
N VAL A 267 1.18 -19.47 2.68
CA VAL A 267 0.79 -18.28 3.47
C VAL A 267 1.96 -17.85 4.34
N ILE A 268 2.40 -16.62 4.16
CA ILE A 268 3.43 -15.99 4.97
C ILE A 268 2.76 -14.90 5.80
N SER A 269 2.69 -15.10 7.11
CA SER A 269 2.26 -14.07 8.05
C SER A 269 3.44 -13.22 8.45
N PHE A 270 3.25 -11.92 8.71
CA PHE A 270 4.34 -11.06 9.16
C PHE A 270 3.87 -9.87 9.97
N GLU A 271 4.79 -9.35 10.77
CA GLU A 271 4.72 -8.05 11.43
C GLU A 271 6.02 -7.29 11.19
N ALA A 272 5.98 -5.96 11.31
CA ALA A 272 7.18 -5.15 11.24
C ALA A 272 7.23 -4.14 12.37
N ARG A 273 8.43 -3.94 12.93
CA ARG A 273 8.70 -2.96 13.99
C ARG A 273 9.93 -2.12 13.65
N VAL A 274 9.96 -0.91 14.17
CA VAL A 274 11.20 -0.11 14.16
C VAL A 274 12.11 -0.62 15.28
N LYS A 275 13.30 -1.08 14.90
CA LYS A 275 14.25 -1.73 15.80
C LYS A 275 14.65 -0.83 16.99
N GLU A 276 15.00 0.41 16.70
CA GLU A 276 15.52 1.39 17.66
C GLU A 276 14.45 1.82 18.69
N ARG A 277 13.17 1.82 18.28
CA ARG A 277 12.06 2.30 19.12
C ARG A 277 11.19 1.18 19.68
N GLY A 278 11.33 -0.05 19.21
CA GLY A 278 10.49 -1.19 19.59
C GLY A 278 9.00 -1.01 19.22
N VAL A 279 8.68 -0.10 18.30
CA VAL A 279 7.30 0.23 17.93
C VAL A 279 6.88 -0.60 16.72
N THR A 280 5.78 -1.35 16.83
CA THR A 280 5.19 -2.07 15.70
C THR A 280 4.56 -1.09 14.73
N VAL A 281 5.00 -1.13 13.48
CA VAL A 281 4.60 -0.21 12.40
C VAL A 281 3.69 -0.88 11.37
N ILE A 282 3.83 -2.21 11.19
CA ILE A 282 2.94 -3.05 10.39
C ILE A 282 2.44 -4.20 11.24
N LYS A 283 1.13 -4.42 11.21
CA LYS A 283 0.42 -5.54 11.85
C LYS A 283 -0.35 -6.34 10.82
N ASN A 284 -0.71 -7.56 11.23
CA ASN A 284 -1.64 -8.40 10.47
C ASN A 284 -1.20 -8.62 9.00
N GLY A 285 0.12 -8.60 8.78
CA GLY A 285 0.71 -8.79 7.46
C GLY A 285 0.46 -10.20 6.93
N LYS A 286 0.14 -10.30 5.64
CA LYS A 286 -0.07 -11.58 4.95
C LYS A 286 0.43 -11.49 3.52
N THR A 287 1.26 -12.45 3.14
CA THR A 287 1.59 -12.72 1.74
C THR A 287 1.05 -14.10 1.37
N VAL A 288 0.50 -14.22 0.18
CA VAL A 288 0.11 -15.52 -0.38
C VAL A 288 0.99 -15.78 -1.60
N LEU A 289 1.61 -16.94 -1.63
CA LEU A 289 2.44 -17.37 -2.74
C LEU A 289 1.60 -18.12 -3.79
N ARG A 290 2.01 -18.01 -5.06
CA ARG A 290 1.48 -18.84 -6.14
C ARG A 290 1.95 -20.27 -5.93
N SER A 291 1.06 -21.22 -6.21
CA SER A 291 1.36 -22.66 -6.28
C SER A 291 2.20 -23.00 -7.50
#